data_2dbfcedc47d93312067d1ea1a1709220
#
_entry.id   2dbfcedc47d93312067d1ea1a1709220
#
_cell.length_a   1.000
_cell.length_b   1.000
_cell.length_c   1.000
_cell.angle_alpha   90.00
_cell.angle_beta   90.00
_cell.angle_gamma   90.00
#
_symmetry.space_group_name_H-M   'P 1'
#
loop_
_entity.id
_entity.type
_entity.pdbx_description
1 polymer ?
#
loop_
_entity_poly.entity_id
_entity_poly.type
_entity_poly.pdbx_seq_one_letter_code
_entity_poly.pdbx_strand_id
1 'polypeptide(L)'
;TGGLIRPLVQTAAKPISTMPDVPTVLESGYEGFVADAWWGVFAPAGTPKPVVDKFRAALVETIRDPAVNQRLVEQQQVTLALTGPDGFRTFFAEQMRIWGAVVRDNAIKAD
;
A
#
# COMPACT_ATOMS: atom_id res chain seq x y z
N THR A 1 13.49 -2.57 -19.73
CA THR A 1 12.41 -3.51 -20.11
C THR A 1 12.89 -4.31 -21.30
N GLY A 2 13.20 -5.58 -21.09
CA GLY A 2 13.80 -6.46 -22.11
C GLY A 2 12.85 -6.92 -23.21
N GLY A 3 11.68 -6.31 -23.40
CA GLY A 3 10.70 -6.62 -24.46
C GLY A 3 10.08 -8.03 -24.39
N LEU A 4 10.35 -8.79 -23.33
CA LEU A 4 9.90 -10.18 -23.17
C LEU A 4 8.45 -10.32 -22.69
N ILE A 5 7.94 -9.28 -22.03
CA ILE A 5 6.56 -9.22 -21.53
C ILE A 5 5.93 -7.85 -21.82
N ARG A 6 4.63 -7.85 -22.03
CA ARG A 6 3.82 -6.64 -22.17
C ARG A 6 2.83 -6.55 -21.02
N PRO A 7 2.90 -5.55 -20.14
CA PRO A 7 1.87 -5.33 -19.14
C PRO A 7 0.56 -4.93 -19.85
N LEU A 8 -0.55 -5.52 -19.42
CA LEU A 8 -1.88 -5.27 -19.98
C LEU A 8 -2.71 -4.36 -19.09
N VAL A 9 -2.58 -4.52 -17.78
CA VAL A 9 -3.35 -3.81 -16.77
C VAL A 9 -2.58 -3.79 -15.46
N GLN A 10 -2.83 -2.78 -14.63
CA GLN A 10 -2.30 -2.69 -13.27
C GLN A 10 -3.44 -2.64 -12.25
N THR A 11 -3.23 -3.22 -11.07
CA THR A 11 -4.25 -3.37 -10.02
C THR A 11 -4.30 -2.21 -9.04
N ALA A 12 -3.42 -1.23 -9.19
CA ALA A 12 -3.40 -0.01 -8.39
C ALA A 12 -4.64 0.87 -8.65
N ALA A 13 -5.05 1.66 -7.66
CA ALA A 13 -6.17 2.60 -7.79
C ALA A 13 -5.91 3.72 -8.82
N LYS A 14 -4.63 4.01 -9.10
CA LYS A 14 -4.18 4.97 -10.13
C LYS A 14 -2.93 4.41 -10.81
N PRO A 15 -2.66 4.80 -12.07
CA PRO A 15 -1.43 4.40 -12.75
C PRO A 15 -0.18 4.75 -11.94
N ILE A 16 0.75 3.79 -11.81
CA ILE A 16 2.03 4.03 -11.15
C ILE A 16 2.97 4.81 -12.07
N SER A 17 3.84 5.62 -11.46
CA SER A 17 4.72 6.53 -12.20
C SER A 17 5.68 5.85 -13.19
N THR A 18 6.03 4.60 -12.93
CA THR A 18 6.93 3.80 -13.77
C THR A 18 6.24 3.14 -14.98
N MET A 19 4.90 3.08 -14.98
CA MET A 19 4.07 2.51 -16.05
C MET A 19 2.81 3.38 -16.29
N PRO A 20 2.98 4.68 -16.63
CA PRO A 20 1.84 5.61 -16.73
C PRO A 20 0.87 5.27 -17.86
N ASP A 21 1.35 4.59 -18.91
CA ASP A 21 0.56 4.23 -20.10
C ASP A 21 -0.19 2.88 -19.94
N VAL A 22 0.01 2.17 -18.83
CA VAL A 22 -0.70 0.92 -18.56
C VAL A 22 -1.99 1.25 -17.79
N PRO A 23 -3.18 0.93 -18.33
CA PRO A 23 -4.43 1.23 -17.67
C PRO A 23 -4.58 0.46 -16.35
N THR A 24 -5.32 1.03 -15.42
CA THR A 24 -5.73 0.31 -14.21
C THR A 24 -6.90 -0.64 -14.50
N VAL A 25 -7.14 -1.60 -13.61
CA VAL A 25 -8.30 -2.48 -13.68
C VAL A 25 -9.60 -1.66 -13.60
N LEU A 26 -9.61 -0.58 -12.80
CA LEU A 26 -10.75 0.34 -12.71
C LEU A 26 -11.04 1.04 -14.05
N GLU A 27 -10.01 1.57 -14.72
CA GLU A 27 -10.12 2.20 -16.05
C GLU A 27 -10.51 1.18 -17.14
N SER A 28 -10.28 -0.11 -16.90
CA SER A 28 -10.67 -1.20 -17.77
C SER A 28 -12.11 -1.69 -17.54
N GLY A 29 -12.89 -1.03 -16.68
CA GLY A 29 -14.32 -1.30 -16.45
C GLY A 29 -14.64 -2.26 -15.30
N TYR A 30 -13.64 -2.67 -14.50
CA TYR A 30 -13.86 -3.54 -13.33
C TYR A 30 -13.96 -2.70 -12.06
N GLU A 31 -15.14 -2.15 -11.80
CA GLU A 31 -15.39 -1.31 -10.63
C GLU A 31 -15.10 -2.04 -9.31
N GLY A 32 -14.51 -1.32 -8.36
CA GLY A 32 -14.23 -1.82 -7.01
C GLY A 32 -13.04 -2.78 -6.91
N PHE A 33 -12.39 -3.13 -8.02
CA PHE A 33 -11.22 -4.01 -7.99
C PHE A 33 -9.92 -3.19 -7.84
N VAL A 34 -9.42 -3.14 -6.61
CA VAL A 34 -8.08 -2.63 -6.29
C VAL A 34 -7.35 -3.67 -5.45
N ALA A 35 -6.19 -4.10 -5.88
CA ALA A 35 -5.38 -5.10 -5.19
C ALA A 35 -3.92 -4.62 -5.14
N ASP A 36 -3.63 -3.79 -4.14
CA ASP A 36 -2.29 -3.27 -3.89
C ASP A 36 -1.61 -4.03 -2.74
N ALA A 37 -0.34 -4.31 -2.89
CA ALA A 37 0.50 -4.69 -1.76
C ALA A 37 0.80 -3.44 -0.93
N TRP A 38 0.65 -3.53 0.38
CA TRP A 38 0.93 -2.44 1.30
C TRP A 38 1.71 -2.90 2.52
N TRP A 39 2.46 -2.00 3.12
CA TRP A 39 3.20 -2.23 4.35
C TRP A 39 2.78 -1.22 5.40
N GLY A 40 2.60 -1.67 6.62
CA GLY A 40 2.26 -0.84 7.76
C GLY A 40 3.19 -1.11 8.94
N VAL A 41 3.42 -0.08 9.76
CA VAL A 41 4.17 -0.20 11.00
C VAL A 41 3.18 -0.19 12.17
N PHE A 42 3.30 -1.18 13.03
CA PHE A 42 2.43 -1.39 14.18
C PHE A 42 3.24 -1.34 15.47
N ALA A 43 2.60 -0.91 16.55
CA ALA A 43 3.12 -1.00 17.90
C ALA A 43 2.28 -2.02 18.70
N PRO A 44 2.86 -2.69 19.71
CA PRO A 44 2.09 -3.55 20.61
C PRO A 44 0.93 -2.80 21.27
N ALA A 45 -0.16 -3.51 21.54
CA ALA A 45 -1.29 -2.93 22.27
C ALA A 45 -0.83 -2.39 23.64
N GLY A 46 -1.34 -1.21 24.02
CA GLY A 46 -0.95 -0.56 25.27
C GLY A 46 0.36 0.24 25.22
N THR A 47 1.04 0.32 24.06
CA THR A 47 2.20 1.22 23.92
C THR A 47 1.78 2.66 24.25
N PRO A 48 2.48 3.35 25.18
CA PRO A 48 2.14 4.71 25.56
C PRO A 48 2.12 5.66 24.35
N LYS A 49 1.09 6.49 24.26
CA LYS A 49 0.91 7.43 23.14
C LYS A 49 2.14 8.29 22.84
N PRO A 50 2.87 8.86 23.81
CA PRO A 50 4.07 9.64 23.53
C PRO A 50 5.17 8.84 22.80
N VAL A 51 5.29 7.55 23.09
CA VAL A 51 6.26 6.66 22.42
C VAL A 51 5.85 6.45 20.95
N VAL A 52 4.57 6.17 20.71
CA VAL A 52 4.01 6.02 19.35
C VAL A 52 4.20 7.33 18.56
N ASP A 53 3.88 8.46 19.16
CA ASP A 53 4.00 9.77 18.51
C ASP A 53 5.45 10.09 18.14
N LYS A 54 6.40 9.82 19.05
CA LYS A 54 7.83 10.03 18.81
C LYS A 54 8.35 9.14 17.69
N PHE A 55 7.99 7.86 17.72
CA PHE A 55 8.37 6.91 16.65
C PHE A 55 7.81 7.34 15.31
N ARG A 56 6.52 7.70 15.27
CA ARG A 56 5.86 8.17 14.06
C ARG A 56 6.52 9.43 13.50
N ALA A 57 6.88 10.40 14.35
CA ALA A 57 7.56 11.62 13.92
C ALA A 57 8.91 11.29 13.24
N ALA A 58 9.72 10.42 13.86
CA ALA A 58 11.00 10.00 13.30
C ALA A 58 10.81 9.23 11.98
N LEU A 59 9.80 8.34 11.89
CA LEU A 59 9.48 7.61 10.66
C LEU A 59 9.09 8.57 9.53
N VAL A 60 8.23 9.54 9.79
CA VAL A 60 7.80 10.55 8.80
C VAL A 60 8.98 11.40 8.35
N GLU A 61 9.85 11.81 9.25
CA GLU A 61 11.07 12.55 8.93
C GLU A 61 12.01 11.74 8.05
N THR A 62 12.26 10.48 8.41
CA THR A 62 13.08 9.55 7.62
C THR A 62 12.53 9.34 6.20
N ILE A 63 11.22 9.14 6.07
CA ILE A 63 10.58 8.94 4.76
C ILE A 63 10.63 10.20 3.90
N ARG A 64 10.66 11.38 4.51
CA ARG A 64 10.77 12.67 3.81
C ARG A 64 12.21 13.00 3.40
N ASP A 65 13.20 12.33 3.96
CA ASP A 65 14.58 12.49 3.51
C ASP A 65 14.68 12.19 2.01
N PRO A 66 15.28 13.08 1.18
CA PRO A 66 15.30 12.90 -0.27
C PRO A 66 15.94 11.60 -0.74
N ALA A 67 17.02 11.14 -0.08
CA ALA A 67 17.71 9.92 -0.46
C ALA A 67 16.88 8.67 -0.13
N VAL A 68 16.20 8.67 1.02
CA VAL A 68 15.29 7.59 1.42
C VAL A 68 14.05 7.57 0.50
N ASN A 69 13.45 8.75 0.26
CA ASN A 69 12.30 8.88 -0.60
C ASN A 69 12.59 8.38 -2.02
N GLN A 70 13.70 8.83 -2.62
CA GLN A 70 14.15 8.37 -3.93
C GLN A 70 14.29 6.85 -3.98
N ARG A 71 14.91 6.26 -2.96
CA ARG A 71 15.10 4.81 -2.88
C ARG A 71 13.78 4.04 -2.78
N LEU A 72 12.83 4.52 -1.99
CA LEU A 72 11.52 3.88 -1.83
C LEU A 72 10.64 4.06 -3.08
N VAL A 73 10.53 5.27 -3.59
CA VAL A 73 9.63 5.59 -4.70
C VAL A 73 10.19 5.11 -6.04
N GLU A 74 11.45 5.42 -6.35
CA GLU A 74 12.02 5.11 -7.67
C GLU A 74 12.51 3.66 -7.79
N GLN A 75 13.18 3.14 -6.74
CA GLN A 75 13.78 1.80 -6.81
C GLN A 75 12.81 0.70 -6.35
N GLN A 76 12.01 0.97 -5.32
CA GLN A 76 11.06 0.00 -4.76
C GLN A 76 9.62 0.22 -5.24
N GLN A 77 9.36 1.30 -5.98
CA GLN A 77 8.05 1.66 -6.54
C GLN A 77 6.95 1.76 -5.46
N VAL A 78 7.33 2.20 -4.26
CA VAL A 78 6.41 2.36 -3.13
C VAL A 78 5.73 3.73 -3.20
N THR A 79 4.41 3.75 -3.17
CA THR A 79 3.65 4.99 -2.95
C THR A 79 3.54 5.27 -1.46
N LEU A 80 4.01 6.44 -1.03
CA LEU A 80 4.02 6.82 0.39
C LEU A 80 2.66 7.38 0.81
N ALA A 81 1.94 6.64 1.66
CA ALA A 81 0.65 7.06 2.23
C ALA A 81 0.82 7.49 3.70
N LEU A 82 1.11 8.77 3.94
CA LEU A 82 1.32 9.34 5.28
C LEU A 82 0.00 9.80 5.93
N THR A 83 -1.03 8.96 5.89
CA THR A 83 -2.40 9.30 6.33
C THR A 83 -2.55 9.51 7.85
N GLY A 84 -1.55 9.16 8.64
CA GLY A 84 -1.63 9.22 10.11
C GLY A 84 -2.39 8.03 10.73
N PRO A 85 -2.43 7.96 12.08
CA PRO A 85 -2.98 6.79 12.78
C PRO A 85 -4.44 6.51 12.50
N ASP A 86 -5.28 7.54 12.44
CA ASP A 86 -6.73 7.36 12.21
C ASP A 86 -7.04 6.98 10.76
N GLY A 87 -6.37 7.62 9.80
CA GLY A 87 -6.48 7.25 8.39
C GLY A 87 -5.98 5.82 8.15
N PHE A 88 -4.88 5.43 8.80
CA PHE A 88 -4.37 4.07 8.71
C PHE A 88 -5.31 3.05 9.36
N ARG A 89 -5.94 3.38 10.49
CA ARG A 89 -6.93 2.52 11.15
C ARG A 89 -8.13 2.24 10.23
N THR A 90 -8.67 3.28 9.60
CA THR A 90 -9.78 3.15 8.65
C THR A 90 -9.39 2.30 7.45
N PHE A 91 -8.24 2.57 6.85
CA PHE A 91 -7.68 1.79 5.75
C PHE A 91 -7.50 0.31 6.14
N PHE A 92 -6.87 0.05 7.29
CA PHE A 92 -6.63 -1.31 7.76
C PHE A 92 -7.92 -2.10 8.01
N ALA A 93 -8.93 -1.47 8.63
CA ALA A 93 -10.23 -2.09 8.83
C ALA A 93 -10.90 -2.48 7.51
N GLU A 94 -10.81 -1.63 6.49
CA GLU A 94 -11.34 -1.91 5.17
C GLU A 94 -10.56 -3.05 4.46
N GLN A 95 -9.24 -3.07 4.55
CA GLN A 95 -8.42 -4.16 4.03
C GLN A 95 -8.78 -5.51 4.69
N MET A 96 -8.96 -5.51 6.00
CA MET A 96 -9.40 -6.71 6.73
C MET A 96 -10.79 -7.18 6.30
N ARG A 97 -11.71 -6.26 6.01
CA ARG A 97 -13.04 -6.59 5.51
C ARG A 97 -12.98 -7.23 4.13
N ILE A 98 -12.26 -6.61 3.19
CA ILE A 98 -12.15 -7.06 1.79
C ILE A 98 -11.43 -8.41 1.73
N TRP A 99 -10.21 -8.47 2.23
CA TRP A 99 -9.40 -9.69 2.14
C TRP A 99 -9.92 -10.82 3.03
N GLY A 100 -10.52 -10.48 4.17
CA GLY A 100 -11.20 -11.46 5.02
C GLY A 100 -12.39 -12.13 4.31
N ALA A 101 -13.14 -11.39 3.49
CA ALA A 101 -14.18 -11.97 2.64
C ALA A 101 -13.58 -12.90 1.58
N VAL A 102 -12.55 -12.45 0.85
CA VAL A 102 -11.87 -13.27 -0.17
C VAL A 102 -11.36 -14.59 0.42
N VAL A 103 -10.71 -14.54 1.58
CA VAL A 103 -10.18 -15.74 2.25
C VAL A 103 -11.30 -16.71 2.62
N ARG A 104 -12.39 -16.22 3.24
CA ARG A 104 -13.53 -17.06 3.64
C ARG A 104 -14.26 -17.66 2.46
N ASP A 105 -14.60 -16.83 1.47
CA ASP A 105 -15.46 -17.23 0.35
C ASP A 105 -14.77 -18.22 -0.59
N ASN A 106 -13.43 -18.21 -0.60
CA ASN A 106 -12.61 -19.12 -1.40
C ASN A 106 -11.92 -20.22 -0.56
N ALA A 107 -12.27 -20.36 0.72
CA ALA A 107 -11.71 -21.36 1.63
C ALA A 107 -10.16 -21.40 1.65
N ILE A 108 -9.51 -20.24 1.49
CA ILE A 108 -8.05 -20.13 1.48
C ILE A 108 -7.52 -20.44 2.88
N LYS A 109 -6.57 -21.39 2.95
CA LYS A 109 -5.89 -21.78 4.20
C LYS A 109 -4.44 -21.37 4.10
N ALA A 110 -3.89 -20.92 5.22
CA ALA A 110 -2.45 -20.79 5.37
C ALA A 110 -1.87 -22.17 5.67
N ASP A 111 -0.83 -22.57 4.94
CA ASP A 111 -0.05 -23.78 5.23
C ASP A 111 0.86 -23.54 6.44
#